data_b59824d65c2a56175d1b521d513db19b
#
_entry.id   b59824d65c2a56175d1b521d513db19b
#
_cell.length_a   1.000
_cell.length_b   1.000
_cell.length_c   1.000
_cell.angle_alpha   90.00
_cell.angle_beta   90.00
_cell.angle_gamma   90.00
#
_symmetry.space_group_name_H-M   'P 1'
#
loop_
_entity.id
_entity.type
_entity.pdbx_description
1 polymer ?
#
loop_
_entity_poly.entity_id
_entity_poly.type
_entity_poly.pdbx_seq_one_letter_code
_entity_poly.pdbx_strand_id
1 'polypeptide(L)'
;MRADKNTQPSGSAARRILKGFGKVFGTMVLVLFLTTLIFACLFALYVKNNLSAQVDSIDGFTLDQTSVIYYEDPKTGQDVVLRKLYGGANRTWVKYEDIPKNLIHACIAIEDKRFEDHQGVDWVTTLKACVKMFLGRGEAGGSTITQQLVKNITGRDEVTVRRKLVEIFSALELEKKYTKKQIMELYLNVIALGENCEGVESASQVYFGKSVSELDLAECAALIGITNNPSIYDPYINADKNKERQVIILDQMLEQKYITQEQHDTAVAEELVLHNASGEASGDEDYYSYFEDQ
;
A
#
# COMPACT_ATOMS: atom_id res chain seq x y z
N MET A 1 -65.05 61.03 -10.84
CA MET A 1 -63.69 60.82 -10.49
C MET A 1 -63.64 59.95 -9.24
N ARG A 2 -63.42 58.64 -9.35
CA ARG A 2 -63.17 57.72 -8.23
C ARG A 2 -61.76 57.24 -8.32
N ALA A 3 -60.98 57.51 -7.27
CA ALA A 3 -59.61 57.11 -7.17
C ALA A 3 -59.50 55.60 -6.88
N ASP A 4 -58.69 54.96 -7.67
CA ASP A 4 -58.35 53.57 -7.60
C ASP A 4 -57.46 53.32 -6.34
N LYS A 5 -57.91 52.47 -5.43
CA LYS A 5 -57.13 52.07 -4.24
C LYS A 5 -56.18 50.94 -4.66
N ASN A 6 -54.95 51.32 -4.81
CA ASN A 6 -53.81 50.43 -4.99
C ASN A 6 -53.66 49.54 -3.75
N THR A 7 -54.11 48.30 -3.81
CA THR A 7 -53.91 47.30 -2.74
C THR A 7 -52.52 46.73 -2.82
N GLN A 8 -51.61 47.23 -2.00
CA GLN A 8 -50.32 46.59 -1.75
C GLN A 8 -50.57 45.21 -1.05
N PRO A 9 -49.94 44.14 -1.49
CA PRO A 9 -50.09 42.85 -0.83
C PRO A 9 -49.47 42.91 0.57
N SER A 10 -50.29 42.61 1.58
CA SER A 10 -49.94 42.71 2.98
C SER A 10 -48.72 41.83 3.33
N GLY A 11 -47.66 42.37 3.92
CA GLY A 11 -46.47 41.67 4.36
C GLY A 11 -46.68 40.53 5.38
N SER A 12 -47.94 40.30 5.77
CA SER A 12 -48.35 39.22 6.65
C SER A 12 -48.41 37.85 5.95
N ALA A 13 -48.80 37.81 4.67
CA ALA A 13 -48.89 36.50 3.92
C ALA A 13 -47.51 36.00 3.55
N ALA A 14 -46.58 36.87 3.09
CA ALA A 14 -45.22 36.48 2.80
C ALA A 14 -44.45 36.00 4.05
N ARG A 15 -44.66 36.63 5.20
CA ARG A 15 -44.10 36.16 6.50
C ARG A 15 -44.64 34.79 6.92
N ARG A 16 -45.95 34.48 6.69
CA ARG A 16 -46.54 33.16 6.99
C ARG A 16 -45.97 32.09 6.10
N ILE A 17 -45.82 32.35 4.80
CA ILE A 17 -45.21 31.44 3.82
C ILE A 17 -43.75 31.18 4.21
N LEU A 18 -42.96 32.21 4.51
CA LEU A 18 -41.56 32.09 4.90
C LEU A 18 -41.41 31.29 6.21
N LYS A 19 -42.27 31.50 7.20
CA LYS A 19 -42.28 30.70 8.44
C LYS A 19 -42.71 29.25 8.17
N GLY A 20 -43.61 29.01 7.25
CA GLY A 20 -43.99 27.65 6.80
C GLY A 20 -42.82 26.94 6.14
N PHE A 21 -42.16 27.59 5.21
CA PHE A 21 -40.94 27.08 4.57
C PHE A 21 -39.81 26.80 5.59
N GLY A 22 -39.58 27.70 6.54
CA GLY A 22 -38.59 27.52 7.60
C GLY A 22 -38.89 26.30 8.49
N LYS A 23 -40.17 26.04 8.79
CA LYS A 23 -40.57 24.85 9.56
C LYS A 23 -40.36 23.57 8.76
N VAL A 24 -40.78 23.53 7.48
CA VAL A 24 -40.60 22.36 6.61
C VAL A 24 -39.09 22.08 6.40
N PHE A 25 -38.30 23.10 6.10
CA PHE A 25 -36.86 22.97 5.95
C PHE A 25 -36.19 22.49 7.26
N GLY A 26 -36.57 23.07 8.40
CA GLY A 26 -36.09 22.64 9.71
C GLY A 26 -36.43 21.18 10.04
N THR A 27 -37.66 20.75 9.73
CA THR A 27 -38.04 19.33 9.89
C THR A 27 -37.28 18.39 8.95
N MET A 28 -37.05 18.80 7.70
CA MET A 28 -36.19 17.99 6.77
C MET A 28 -34.76 17.86 7.26
N VAL A 29 -34.17 18.95 7.74
CA VAL A 29 -32.80 18.93 8.31
C VAL A 29 -32.76 18.06 9.55
N LEU A 30 -33.79 18.17 10.45
CA LEU A 30 -33.85 17.33 11.65
C LEU A 30 -34.01 15.84 11.29
N VAL A 31 -34.86 15.49 10.35
CA VAL A 31 -35.04 14.11 9.87
C VAL A 31 -33.72 13.59 9.28
N LEU A 32 -33.06 14.37 8.43
CA LEU A 32 -31.77 14.00 7.85
C LEU A 32 -30.72 13.77 8.95
N PHE A 33 -30.67 14.65 9.94
CA PHE A 33 -29.75 14.51 11.07
C PHE A 33 -30.03 13.23 11.89
N LEU A 34 -31.30 12.98 12.24
CA LEU A 34 -31.69 11.80 13.01
C LEU A 34 -31.42 10.50 12.24
N THR A 35 -31.74 10.47 10.93
CA THR A 35 -31.44 9.30 10.09
C THR A 35 -29.93 9.05 10.00
N THR A 36 -29.11 10.09 9.80
CA THR A 36 -27.66 9.98 9.79
C THR A 36 -27.13 9.47 11.14
N LEU A 37 -27.66 9.96 12.25
CA LEU A 37 -27.28 9.50 13.58
C LEU A 37 -27.63 8.02 13.81
N ILE A 38 -28.83 7.59 13.40
CA ILE A 38 -29.26 6.18 13.49
C ILE A 38 -28.31 5.30 12.66
N PHE A 39 -28.02 5.69 11.42
CA PHE A 39 -27.06 4.95 10.58
C PHE A 39 -25.68 4.90 11.21
N ALA A 40 -25.17 5.99 11.80
CA ALA A 40 -23.90 6.01 12.49
C ALA A 40 -23.88 5.05 13.70
N CYS A 41 -24.96 5.03 14.51
CA CYS A 41 -25.08 4.10 15.63
C CYS A 41 -25.14 2.64 15.17
N LEU A 42 -25.95 2.33 14.15
CA LEU A 42 -26.04 0.98 13.61
C LEU A 42 -24.70 0.53 13.01
N PHE A 43 -24.02 1.42 12.31
CA PHE A 43 -22.68 1.15 11.77
C PHE A 43 -21.65 0.90 12.89
N ALA A 44 -21.67 1.69 13.95
CA ALA A 44 -20.77 1.48 15.10
C ALA A 44 -21.03 0.12 15.78
N LEU A 45 -22.32 -0.28 15.94
CA LEU A 45 -22.69 -1.60 16.44
C LEU A 45 -22.23 -2.73 15.49
N TYR A 46 -22.40 -2.53 14.20
CA TYR A 46 -21.93 -3.49 13.18
C TYR A 46 -20.41 -3.70 13.28
N VAL A 47 -19.63 -2.62 13.36
CA VAL A 47 -18.17 -2.66 13.52
C VAL A 47 -17.82 -3.42 14.80
N LYS A 48 -18.39 -3.02 15.93
CA LYS A 48 -18.12 -3.66 17.22
C LYS A 48 -18.41 -5.16 17.21
N ASN A 49 -19.52 -5.57 16.63
CA ASN A 49 -19.97 -6.97 16.72
C ASN A 49 -19.36 -7.90 15.66
N ASN A 50 -18.96 -7.35 14.49
CA ASN A 50 -18.55 -8.17 13.35
C ASN A 50 -17.08 -7.99 12.93
N LEU A 51 -16.43 -6.89 13.32
CA LEU A 51 -15.08 -6.58 12.87
C LEU A 51 -14.03 -6.62 13.96
N SER A 52 -14.38 -6.43 15.25
CA SER A 52 -13.41 -6.37 16.34
C SER A 52 -12.57 -7.65 16.44
N ALA A 53 -13.20 -8.83 16.39
CA ALA A 53 -12.47 -10.10 16.46
C ALA A 53 -11.51 -10.33 15.28
N GLN A 54 -11.78 -9.72 14.12
CA GLN A 54 -10.92 -9.83 12.93
C GLN A 54 -9.76 -8.82 12.97
N VAL A 55 -9.97 -7.68 13.63
CA VAL A 55 -8.92 -6.67 13.88
C VAL A 55 -7.95 -7.20 14.93
N ASP A 56 -8.47 -7.82 16.00
CA ASP A 56 -7.66 -8.39 17.09
C ASP A 56 -6.79 -9.56 16.62
N SER A 57 -7.20 -10.29 15.56
CA SER A 57 -6.42 -11.41 15.01
C SER A 57 -5.09 -10.99 14.35
N ILE A 58 -4.88 -9.71 14.10
CA ILE A 58 -3.63 -9.20 13.51
C ILE A 58 -2.50 -9.15 14.54
N ASP A 59 -2.81 -9.11 15.84
CA ASP A 59 -1.81 -9.03 16.91
C ASP A 59 -0.93 -10.29 17.06
N GLY A 60 -1.31 -11.40 16.48
CA GLY A 60 -0.64 -12.69 16.64
C GLY A 60 -0.09 -13.29 15.34
N PHE A 61 0.00 -12.50 14.26
CA PHE A 61 0.53 -13.09 13.02
C PHE A 61 2.03 -13.40 13.13
N THR A 62 2.37 -14.60 12.70
CA THR A 62 3.76 -15.04 12.52
C THR A 62 4.05 -15.07 11.03
N LEU A 63 5.16 -14.47 10.62
CA LEU A 63 5.63 -14.51 9.25
C LEU A 63 6.49 -15.76 9.06
N ASP A 64 6.20 -16.53 8.02
CA ASP A 64 7.07 -17.60 7.58
C ASP A 64 8.38 -16.99 7.06
N GLN A 65 9.49 -17.45 7.59
CA GLN A 65 10.83 -17.03 7.17
C GLN A 65 11.50 -18.16 6.40
N THR A 66 12.38 -17.78 5.49
CA THR A 66 13.25 -18.74 4.82
C THR A 66 14.23 -19.34 5.82
N SER A 67 14.23 -20.67 5.95
CA SER A 67 15.26 -21.37 6.70
C SER A 67 16.48 -21.58 5.82
N VAL A 68 17.66 -21.32 6.33
CA VAL A 68 18.92 -21.47 5.59
C VAL A 68 19.72 -22.58 6.25
N ILE A 69 20.09 -23.59 5.46
CA ILE A 69 20.99 -24.66 5.89
C ILE A 69 22.41 -24.26 5.49
N TYR A 70 23.30 -24.25 6.48
CA TYR A 70 24.72 -24.00 6.27
C TYR A 70 25.52 -25.29 6.44
N TYR A 71 26.62 -25.40 5.74
CA TYR A 71 27.66 -26.38 6.03
C TYR A 71 29.01 -25.66 6.19
N GLU A 72 29.84 -26.18 7.06
CA GLU A 72 31.20 -25.66 7.23
C GLU A 72 32.07 -26.24 6.10
N ASP A 73 32.62 -25.36 5.25
CA ASP A 73 33.58 -25.79 4.21
C ASP A 73 34.83 -26.34 4.86
N PRO A 74 35.16 -27.61 4.68
CA PRO A 74 36.33 -28.24 5.33
C PRO A 74 37.68 -27.66 4.89
N LYS A 75 37.72 -26.86 3.80
CA LYS A 75 38.93 -26.21 3.31
C LYS A 75 39.14 -24.83 3.89
N THR A 76 38.09 -24.08 4.12
CA THR A 76 38.15 -22.68 4.57
C THR A 76 37.73 -22.50 6.02
N GLY A 77 37.00 -23.46 6.61
CA GLY A 77 36.38 -23.36 7.94
C GLY A 77 35.29 -22.31 8.02
N GLN A 78 34.72 -21.90 6.89
CA GLN A 78 33.63 -20.91 6.82
C GLN A 78 32.30 -21.59 6.58
N ASP A 79 31.25 -21.01 7.17
CA ASP A 79 29.88 -21.40 6.89
C ASP A 79 29.49 -20.98 5.48
N VAL A 80 29.13 -21.96 4.66
CA VAL A 80 28.62 -21.76 3.29
C VAL A 80 27.16 -22.16 3.26
N VAL A 81 26.34 -21.38 2.57
CA VAL A 81 24.92 -21.71 2.37
C VAL A 81 24.82 -22.99 1.52
N LEU A 82 24.33 -24.06 2.13
CA LEU A 82 24.04 -25.32 1.43
C LEU A 82 22.72 -25.23 0.67
N ARG A 83 21.67 -24.79 1.35
CA ARG A 83 20.34 -24.69 0.77
C ARG A 83 19.47 -23.67 1.51
N LYS A 84 18.62 -22.96 0.77
CA LYS A 84 17.54 -22.14 1.33
C LYS A 84 16.23 -22.92 1.25
N LEU A 85 15.58 -23.16 2.38
CA LEU A 85 14.28 -23.82 2.47
C LEU A 85 13.19 -22.74 2.60
N TYR A 86 12.33 -22.65 1.61
CA TYR A 86 11.23 -21.70 1.60
C TYR A 86 9.99 -22.37 2.18
N GLY A 87 9.37 -21.75 3.21
CA GLY A 87 8.13 -22.26 3.80
C GLY A 87 6.94 -22.09 2.83
N GLY A 88 6.65 -20.89 2.43
CA GLY A 88 5.60 -20.54 1.45
C GLY A 88 6.09 -19.50 0.45
N ALA A 89 7.05 -18.66 0.85
CA ALA A 89 7.67 -17.63 0.02
C ALA A 89 9.14 -17.44 0.40
N ASN A 90 9.94 -16.95 -0.55
CA ASN A 90 11.33 -16.55 -0.28
C ASN A 90 11.29 -15.20 0.45
N ARG A 91 11.55 -15.21 1.75
CA ARG A 91 11.58 -13.99 2.59
C ARG A 91 12.83 -13.94 3.45
N THR A 92 13.59 -12.89 3.29
CA THR A 92 14.69 -12.53 4.19
C THR A 92 14.38 -11.20 4.83
N TRP A 93 14.34 -11.15 6.18
CA TRP A 93 14.00 -9.95 6.92
C TRP A 93 15.14 -8.93 6.89
N VAL A 94 14.81 -7.68 6.63
CA VAL A 94 15.73 -6.54 6.73
C VAL A 94 15.19 -5.52 7.72
N LYS A 95 16.04 -4.96 8.58
CA LYS A 95 15.67 -3.92 9.54
C LYS A 95 15.52 -2.58 8.84
N TYR A 96 14.69 -1.70 9.38
CA TYR A 96 14.46 -0.36 8.82
C TYR A 96 15.76 0.43 8.60
N GLU A 97 16.73 0.31 9.52
CA GLU A 97 18.01 1.01 9.46
C GLU A 97 18.89 0.57 8.30
N ASP A 98 18.71 -0.66 7.82
CA ASP A 98 19.47 -1.26 6.71
C ASP A 98 18.80 -1.03 5.34
N ILE A 99 17.57 -0.50 5.32
CA ILE A 99 16.84 -0.18 4.09
C ILE A 99 17.27 1.20 3.57
N PRO A 100 17.68 1.32 2.29
CA PRO A 100 18.07 2.60 1.70
C PRO A 100 16.96 3.63 1.79
N LYS A 101 17.30 4.87 2.13
CA LYS A 101 16.33 5.97 2.15
C LYS A 101 15.66 6.18 0.81
N ASN A 102 16.36 5.96 -0.29
CA ASN A 102 15.82 6.05 -1.63
C ASN A 102 14.67 5.05 -1.85
N LEU A 103 14.79 3.83 -1.33
CA LEU A 103 13.74 2.81 -1.42
C LEU A 103 12.50 3.22 -0.61
N ILE A 104 12.70 3.71 0.61
CA ILE A 104 11.63 4.22 1.47
C ILE A 104 10.92 5.40 0.80
N HIS A 105 11.68 6.36 0.27
CA HIS A 105 11.13 7.53 -0.42
C HIS A 105 10.40 7.15 -1.71
N ALA A 106 10.91 6.19 -2.49
CA ALA A 106 10.25 5.67 -3.68
C ALA A 106 8.89 5.06 -3.33
N CYS A 107 8.85 4.25 -2.26
CA CYS A 107 7.62 3.66 -1.76
C CYS A 107 6.60 4.73 -1.33
N ILE A 108 7.01 5.69 -0.48
CA ILE A 108 6.13 6.79 -0.04
C ILE A 108 5.66 7.61 -1.23
N ALA A 109 6.55 7.95 -2.16
CA ALA A 109 6.25 8.81 -3.28
C ALA A 109 5.17 8.25 -4.20
N ILE A 110 5.13 6.93 -4.40
CA ILE A 110 4.19 6.31 -5.34
C ILE A 110 2.96 5.73 -4.66
N GLU A 111 3.10 5.14 -3.46
CA GLU A 111 2.02 4.44 -2.79
C GLU A 111 1.21 5.34 -1.85
N ASP A 112 1.88 6.22 -1.10
CA ASP A 112 1.24 6.98 -0.04
C ASP A 112 1.98 8.30 0.27
N LYS A 113 1.77 9.30 -0.58
CA LYS A 113 2.47 10.61 -0.51
C LYS A 113 2.39 11.32 0.84
N ARG A 114 1.40 10.98 1.66
CA ARG A 114 1.17 11.60 2.97
C ARG A 114 1.28 10.59 4.11
N PHE A 115 2.06 9.54 3.90
CA PHE A 115 2.26 8.48 4.88
C PHE A 115 2.58 9.01 6.27
N GLU A 116 3.45 10.01 6.38
CA GLU A 116 3.84 10.62 7.65
C GLU A 116 2.76 11.49 8.30
N ASP A 117 1.74 11.93 7.52
CA ASP A 117 0.75 12.92 7.96
C ASP A 117 -0.54 12.33 8.52
N HIS A 118 -0.83 11.05 8.21
CA HIS A 118 -2.08 10.41 8.62
C HIS A 118 -1.86 9.26 9.60
N GLN A 119 -2.93 8.78 10.21
CA GLN A 119 -2.92 7.66 11.15
C GLN A 119 -3.63 6.43 10.53
N GLY A 120 -2.98 5.77 9.59
CA GLY A 120 -3.44 4.54 8.94
C GLY A 120 -4.39 4.76 7.76
N VAL A 121 -5.12 5.87 7.71
CA VAL A 121 -6.05 6.20 6.63
C VAL A 121 -5.88 7.64 6.19
N ASP A 122 -5.58 7.85 4.93
CA ASP A 122 -5.61 9.17 4.31
C ASP A 122 -7.05 9.52 3.87
N TRP A 123 -7.81 10.16 4.76
CA TRP A 123 -9.20 10.53 4.51
C TRP A 123 -9.37 11.49 3.33
N VAL A 124 -8.39 12.37 3.06
CA VAL A 124 -8.45 13.31 1.96
C VAL A 124 -8.30 12.59 0.63
N THR A 125 -7.31 11.71 0.52
CA THR A 125 -7.10 10.89 -0.69
C THR A 125 -8.25 9.90 -0.87
N THR A 126 -8.70 9.24 0.20
CA THR A 126 -9.86 8.34 0.16
C THR A 126 -11.12 9.05 -0.34
N LEU A 127 -11.41 10.26 0.16
CA LEU A 127 -12.57 11.03 -0.29
C LEU A 127 -12.44 11.45 -1.76
N LYS A 128 -11.25 11.92 -2.18
CA LYS A 128 -10.99 12.24 -3.59
C LYS A 128 -11.18 11.01 -4.50
N ALA A 129 -10.72 9.84 -4.05
CA ALA A 129 -10.89 8.58 -4.76
C ALA A 129 -12.38 8.22 -4.90
N CYS A 130 -13.16 8.30 -3.82
CA CYS A 130 -14.61 8.07 -3.85
C CYS A 130 -15.33 9.02 -4.82
N VAL A 131 -14.98 10.31 -4.81
CA VAL A 131 -15.57 11.30 -5.74
C VAL A 131 -15.22 10.98 -7.19
N LYS A 132 -13.95 10.63 -7.49
CA LYS A 132 -13.54 10.24 -8.85
C LYS A 132 -14.30 9.00 -9.33
N MET A 133 -14.43 7.98 -8.48
CA MET A 133 -15.17 6.77 -8.79
C MET A 133 -16.64 7.08 -9.07
N PHE A 134 -17.29 7.90 -8.24
CA PHE A 134 -18.67 8.33 -8.44
C PHE A 134 -18.89 9.10 -9.73
N LEU A 135 -17.89 9.88 -10.18
CA LEU A 135 -17.90 10.61 -11.45
C LEU A 135 -17.51 9.75 -12.67
N GLY A 136 -17.26 8.44 -12.48
CA GLY A 136 -16.84 7.54 -13.56
C GLY A 136 -15.43 7.84 -14.13
N ARG A 137 -14.58 8.53 -13.38
CA ARG A 137 -13.24 8.97 -13.80
C ARG A 137 -12.14 8.05 -13.27
N GLY A 138 -12.19 6.77 -13.66
CA GLY A 138 -11.07 5.83 -13.49
C GLY A 138 -10.89 5.24 -12.08
N GLU A 139 -10.00 4.27 -11.99
CA GLU A 139 -9.57 3.65 -10.74
C GLU A 139 -8.76 4.64 -9.92
N ALA A 140 -9.19 4.92 -8.72
CA ALA A 140 -8.47 5.80 -7.83
C ALA A 140 -7.71 4.96 -6.80
N GLY A 141 -6.39 4.88 -6.93
CA GLY A 141 -5.52 4.44 -5.85
C GLY A 141 -5.76 5.33 -4.62
N GLY A 142 -6.25 4.76 -3.56
CA GLY A 142 -6.60 5.50 -2.35
C GLY A 142 -6.32 4.71 -1.08
N SER A 143 -5.66 3.56 -1.20
CA SER A 143 -5.22 2.77 -0.05
C SER A 143 -3.86 3.25 0.42
N THR A 144 -3.71 3.39 1.74
CA THR A 144 -2.44 3.77 2.36
C THR A 144 -1.50 2.57 2.47
N ILE A 145 -0.21 2.81 2.73
CA ILE A 145 0.78 1.77 3.01
C ILE A 145 0.31 0.88 4.17
N THR A 146 -0.25 1.48 5.23
CA THR A 146 -0.76 0.72 6.39
C THR A 146 -1.95 -0.18 6.02
N GLN A 147 -2.85 0.27 5.15
CA GLN A 147 -3.95 -0.55 4.63
C GLN A 147 -3.44 -1.70 3.74
N GLN A 148 -2.44 -1.44 2.91
CA GLN A 148 -1.80 -2.46 2.08
C GLN A 148 -1.06 -3.49 2.94
N LEU A 149 -0.38 -3.05 4.00
CA LEU A 149 0.24 -3.95 4.99
C LEU A 149 -0.80 -4.91 5.59
N VAL A 150 -1.94 -4.39 6.05
CA VAL A 150 -3.04 -5.23 6.57
C VAL A 150 -3.50 -6.24 5.52
N LYS A 151 -3.69 -5.82 4.28
CA LYS A 151 -4.08 -6.70 3.18
C LYS A 151 -3.06 -7.83 2.99
N ASN A 152 -1.77 -7.51 2.91
CA ASN A 152 -0.68 -8.47 2.68
C ASN A 152 -0.57 -9.49 3.82
N ILE A 153 -0.68 -9.03 5.07
CA ILE A 153 -0.63 -9.92 6.25
C ILE A 153 -1.84 -10.85 6.31
N THR A 154 -3.04 -10.36 5.97
CA THR A 154 -4.27 -11.15 6.11
C THR A 154 -4.53 -12.08 4.93
N GLY A 155 -3.83 -11.93 3.81
CA GLY A 155 -3.99 -12.73 2.59
C GLY A 155 -5.41 -12.65 1.98
N ARG A 156 -6.19 -11.62 2.30
CA ARG A 156 -7.58 -11.50 1.87
C ARG A 156 -7.68 -10.75 0.56
N ASP A 157 -7.97 -11.47 -0.52
CA ASP A 157 -8.10 -10.90 -1.87
C ASP A 157 -9.55 -10.61 -2.29
N GLU A 158 -10.54 -10.92 -1.43
CA GLU A 158 -11.94 -10.70 -1.75
C GLU A 158 -12.25 -9.21 -1.99
N VAL A 159 -12.87 -8.88 -3.13
CA VAL A 159 -13.30 -7.50 -3.45
C VAL A 159 -14.65 -7.22 -2.78
N THR A 160 -14.66 -6.98 -1.47
CA THR A 160 -15.88 -6.72 -0.70
C THR A 160 -15.76 -5.44 0.13
N VAL A 161 -16.90 -4.76 0.34
CA VAL A 161 -16.98 -3.61 1.24
C VAL A 161 -16.57 -4.01 2.67
N ARG A 162 -16.95 -5.20 3.12
CA ARG A 162 -16.58 -5.73 4.43
C ARG A 162 -15.08 -5.81 4.60
N ARG A 163 -14.36 -6.39 3.62
CA ARG A 163 -12.90 -6.44 3.63
C ARG A 163 -12.30 -5.04 3.76
N LYS A 164 -12.78 -4.07 2.96
CA LYS A 164 -12.26 -2.70 3.00
C LYS A 164 -12.49 -2.02 4.36
N LEU A 165 -13.60 -2.30 5.02
CA LEU A 165 -13.83 -1.83 6.38
C LEU A 165 -12.84 -2.47 7.37
N VAL A 166 -12.60 -3.79 7.28
CA VAL A 166 -11.58 -4.47 8.12
C VAL A 166 -10.21 -3.83 7.90
N GLU A 167 -9.78 -3.64 6.64
CA GLU A 167 -8.51 -2.99 6.33
C GLU A 167 -8.39 -1.60 6.97
N ILE A 168 -9.45 -0.77 6.87
CA ILE A 168 -9.48 0.57 7.45
C ILE A 168 -9.33 0.52 8.97
N PHE A 169 -10.14 -0.29 9.66
CA PHE A 169 -10.11 -0.35 11.13
C PHE A 169 -8.82 -0.98 11.64
N SER A 170 -8.31 -2.01 10.96
CA SER A 170 -7.03 -2.63 11.29
C SER A 170 -5.85 -1.68 11.08
N ALA A 171 -5.88 -0.88 10.02
CA ALA A 171 -4.86 0.14 9.79
C ALA A 171 -4.84 1.20 10.90
N LEU A 172 -6.02 1.64 11.36
CA LEU A 172 -6.15 2.57 12.49
C LEU A 172 -5.62 1.97 13.80
N GLU A 173 -5.84 0.67 14.05
CA GLU A 173 -5.31 0.00 15.24
C GLU A 173 -3.81 -0.24 15.15
N LEU A 174 -3.27 -0.60 13.98
CA LEU A 174 -1.83 -0.73 13.78
C LEU A 174 -1.08 0.57 14.07
N GLU A 175 -1.58 1.70 13.59
CA GLU A 175 -0.97 3.03 13.82
C GLU A 175 -1.00 3.49 15.28
N LYS A 176 -1.85 2.89 16.11
CA LYS A 176 -1.82 3.14 17.57
C LYS A 176 -0.71 2.35 18.26
N LYS A 177 -0.32 1.20 17.70
CA LYS A 177 0.62 0.25 18.30
C LYS A 177 2.03 0.37 17.77
N TYR A 178 2.17 0.72 16.48
CA TYR A 178 3.43 0.75 15.76
C TYR A 178 3.74 2.15 15.25
N THR A 179 5.01 2.51 15.30
CA THR A 179 5.51 3.76 14.69
C THR A 179 5.54 3.66 13.16
N LYS A 180 5.58 4.79 12.47
CA LYS A 180 5.72 4.84 11.00
C LYS A 180 6.92 4.02 10.48
N LYS A 181 8.04 4.07 11.17
CA LYS A 181 9.22 3.27 10.84
C LYS A 181 8.95 1.77 10.93
N GLN A 182 8.30 1.33 12.01
CA GLN A 182 7.95 -0.09 12.17
C GLN A 182 6.92 -0.55 11.13
N ILE A 183 5.95 0.29 10.78
CA ILE A 183 4.96 -0.01 9.74
C ILE A 183 5.65 -0.12 8.37
N MET A 184 6.57 0.79 8.05
CA MET A 184 7.35 0.74 6.81
C MET A 184 8.25 -0.50 6.76
N GLU A 185 8.94 -0.82 7.85
CA GLU A 185 9.74 -2.05 7.96
C GLU A 185 8.88 -3.29 7.70
N LEU A 186 7.75 -3.42 8.40
CA LEU A 186 6.81 -4.52 8.18
C LEU A 186 6.35 -4.59 6.72
N TYR A 187 5.93 -3.45 6.16
CA TYR A 187 5.43 -3.38 4.78
C TYR A 187 6.46 -3.86 3.78
N LEU A 188 7.67 -3.31 3.82
CA LEU A 188 8.74 -3.63 2.89
C LEU A 188 9.26 -5.08 3.03
N ASN A 189 9.00 -5.73 4.16
CA ASN A 189 9.35 -7.14 4.37
C ASN A 189 8.24 -8.13 3.99
N VAL A 190 7.00 -7.66 3.69
CA VAL A 190 5.86 -8.56 3.36
C VAL A 190 5.26 -8.34 1.98
N ILE A 191 5.67 -7.30 1.25
CA ILE A 191 5.16 -7.05 -0.10
C ILE A 191 5.62 -8.14 -1.07
N ALA A 192 4.69 -8.59 -1.92
CA ALA A 192 5.01 -9.51 -3.01
C ALA A 192 5.67 -8.75 -4.18
N LEU A 193 6.81 -9.24 -4.64
CA LEU A 193 7.65 -8.58 -5.66
C LEU A 193 7.95 -9.48 -6.88
N GLY A 194 7.11 -10.48 -7.14
CA GLY A 194 7.36 -11.43 -8.24
C GLY A 194 8.36 -12.52 -7.85
N GLU A 195 8.66 -13.44 -8.78
CA GLU A 195 9.66 -14.51 -8.63
C GLU A 195 9.60 -15.24 -7.27
N ASN A 196 8.38 -15.45 -6.76
CA ASN A 196 8.12 -16.01 -5.44
C ASN A 196 8.82 -15.25 -4.29
N CYS A 197 9.18 -13.98 -4.50
CA CYS A 197 9.82 -13.13 -3.49
C CYS A 197 8.80 -12.36 -2.68
N GLU A 198 8.92 -12.44 -1.37
CA GLU A 198 8.25 -11.58 -0.42
C GLU A 198 9.29 -10.75 0.33
N GLY A 199 9.12 -9.42 0.28
CA GLY A 199 10.04 -8.46 0.87
C GLY A 199 11.19 -8.05 -0.02
N VAL A 200 11.69 -6.85 0.28
CA VAL A 200 12.66 -6.14 -0.56
C VAL A 200 14.06 -6.76 -0.57
N GLU A 201 14.47 -7.42 0.52
CA GLU A 201 15.79 -8.07 0.56
C GLU A 201 15.83 -9.27 -0.37
N SER A 202 14.82 -10.16 -0.29
CA SER A 202 14.76 -11.32 -1.17
C SER A 202 14.67 -10.93 -2.63
N ALA A 203 13.86 -9.91 -2.94
CA ALA A 203 13.73 -9.41 -4.30
C ALA A 203 15.01 -8.73 -4.80
N SER A 204 15.74 -7.98 -3.96
CA SER A 204 17.03 -7.41 -4.29
C SER A 204 18.05 -8.48 -4.67
N GLN A 205 18.13 -9.55 -3.88
CA GLN A 205 19.02 -10.68 -4.17
C GLN A 205 18.66 -11.36 -5.49
N VAL A 206 17.37 -11.56 -5.77
CA VAL A 206 16.93 -12.22 -7.00
C VAL A 206 17.19 -11.34 -8.22
N TYR A 207 16.72 -10.09 -8.22
CA TYR A 207 16.79 -9.23 -9.40
C TYR A 207 18.16 -8.60 -9.63
N PHE A 208 18.91 -8.28 -8.55
CA PHE A 208 20.16 -7.53 -8.65
C PHE A 208 21.37 -8.27 -8.09
N GLY A 209 21.20 -9.42 -7.42
CA GLY A 209 22.30 -10.24 -6.88
C GLY A 209 23.04 -9.60 -5.73
N LYS A 210 22.44 -8.62 -5.04
CA LYS A 210 23.06 -7.88 -3.93
C LYS A 210 22.05 -7.54 -2.83
N SER A 211 22.54 -7.17 -1.66
CA SER A 211 21.70 -6.75 -0.54
C SER A 211 20.91 -5.48 -0.90
N VAL A 212 19.69 -5.37 -0.35
CA VAL A 212 18.87 -4.16 -0.51
C VAL A 212 19.60 -2.89 -0.07
N SER A 213 20.49 -2.98 0.91
CA SER A 213 21.30 -1.85 1.40
C SER A 213 22.28 -1.28 0.36
N GLU A 214 22.60 -2.06 -0.68
CA GLU A 214 23.52 -1.70 -1.75
C GLU A 214 22.83 -1.19 -3.01
N LEU A 215 21.48 -1.15 -3.01
CA LEU A 215 20.72 -0.65 -4.15
C LEU A 215 20.92 0.85 -4.36
N ASP A 216 21.14 1.23 -5.59
CA ASP A 216 21.14 2.62 -6.02
C ASP A 216 19.74 3.18 -6.22
N LEU A 217 19.64 4.42 -6.69
CA LEU A 217 18.35 5.10 -6.88
C LEU A 217 17.50 4.47 -7.98
N ALA A 218 18.12 4.08 -9.10
CA ALA A 218 17.43 3.50 -10.24
C ALA A 218 16.87 2.13 -9.88
N GLU A 219 17.65 1.29 -9.22
CA GLU A 219 17.27 -0.03 -8.75
C GLU A 219 16.17 0.04 -7.67
N CYS A 220 16.28 0.98 -6.71
CA CYS A 220 15.24 1.22 -5.71
C CYS A 220 13.89 1.55 -6.36
N ALA A 221 13.88 2.44 -7.35
CA ALA A 221 12.65 2.80 -8.05
C ALA A 221 12.10 1.64 -8.90
N ALA A 222 12.95 0.87 -9.55
CA ALA A 222 12.57 -0.30 -10.34
C ALA A 222 11.94 -1.40 -9.44
N LEU A 223 12.56 -1.68 -8.29
CA LEU A 223 12.06 -2.67 -7.33
C LEU A 223 10.69 -2.30 -6.80
N ILE A 224 10.48 -1.05 -6.38
CA ILE A 224 9.17 -0.55 -5.93
C ILE A 224 8.16 -0.55 -7.09
N GLY A 225 8.60 -0.39 -8.33
CA GLY A 225 7.74 -0.48 -9.50
C GLY A 225 6.96 -1.79 -9.61
N ILE A 226 7.53 -2.89 -9.13
CA ILE A 226 6.94 -4.24 -9.19
C ILE A 226 5.71 -4.35 -8.28
N THR A 227 5.65 -3.60 -7.15
CA THR A 227 4.58 -3.69 -6.15
C THR A 227 3.17 -3.51 -6.70
N ASN A 228 3.03 -2.70 -7.73
CA ASN A 228 1.73 -2.38 -8.32
C ASN A 228 1.07 -3.60 -8.99
N ASN A 229 1.83 -4.35 -9.76
CA ASN A 229 1.41 -5.61 -10.37
C ASN A 229 2.64 -6.40 -10.82
N PRO A 230 3.10 -7.38 -10.03
CA PRO A 230 4.28 -8.18 -10.35
C PRO A 230 4.23 -8.83 -11.73
N SER A 231 3.07 -9.34 -12.16
CA SER A 231 2.93 -9.97 -13.48
C SER A 231 3.13 -9.02 -14.66
N ILE A 232 2.98 -7.70 -14.45
CA ILE A 232 3.14 -6.68 -15.48
C ILE A 232 4.51 -6.02 -15.40
N TYR A 233 4.99 -5.77 -14.18
CA TYR A 233 6.18 -4.95 -13.95
C TYR A 233 7.40 -5.75 -13.51
N ASP A 234 7.37 -7.07 -13.62
CA ASP A 234 8.53 -7.93 -13.41
C ASP A 234 9.60 -7.62 -14.48
N PRO A 235 10.81 -7.19 -14.10
CA PRO A 235 11.84 -6.80 -15.06
C PRO A 235 12.41 -7.96 -15.88
N TYR A 236 12.32 -9.22 -15.40
CA TYR A 236 12.72 -10.39 -16.19
C TYR A 236 11.77 -10.66 -17.35
N ILE A 237 10.48 -10.33 -17.18
CA ILE A 237 9.44 -10.62 -18.17
C ILE A 237 9.17 -9.39 -19.04
N ASN A 238 9.13 -8.20 -18.44
CA ASN A 238 8.69 -6.96 -19.08
C ASN A 238 9.59 -5.78 -18.69
N ALA A 239 10.88 -5.83 -19.07
CA ALA A 239 11.86 -4.80 -18.74
C ALA A 239 11.39 -3.37 -19.13
N ASP A 240 10.79 -3.22 -20.32
CA ASP A 240 10.27 -1.93 -20.80
C ASP A 240 9.16 -1.38 -19.88
N LYS A 241 8.24 -2.25 -19.43
CA LYS A 241 7.16 -1.85 -18.53
C LYS A 241 7.67 -1.50 -17.15
N ASN A 242 8.66 -2.24 -16.64
CA ASN A 242 9.33 -1.90 -15.39
C ASN A 242 10.02 -0.53 -15.52
N LYS A 243 10.74 -0.27 -16.63
CA LYS A 243 11.40 1.01 -16.91
C LYS A 243 10.39 2.17 -16.99
N GLU A 244 9.26 2.00 -17.69
CA GLU A 244 8.19 3.00 -17.71
C GLU A 244 7.69 3.32 -16.29
N ARG A 245 7.51 2.30 -15.45
CA ARG A 245 7.06 2.46 -14.08
C ARG A 245 8.12 3.08 -13.18
N GLN A 246 9.39 2.70 -13.34
CA GLN A 246 10.55 3.30 -12.67
C GLN A 246 10.58 4.82 -12.90
N VAL A 247 10.45 5.26 -14.16
CA VAL A 247 10.44 6.70 -14.50
C VAL A 247 9.29 7.43 -13.79
N ILE A 248 8.09 6.85 -13.78
CA ILE A 248 6.94 7.43 -13.06
C ILE A 248 7.25 7.60 -11.56
N ILE A 249 7.95 6.63 -10.94
CA ILE A 249 8.33 6.71 -9.52
C ILE A 249 9.37 7.81 -9.32
N LEU A 250 10.40 7.88 -10.17
CA LEU A 250 11.41 8.92 -10.11
C LEU A 250 10.80 10.33 -10.31
N ASP A 251 9.85 10.49 -11.23
CA ASP A 251 9.10 11.73 -11.40
C ASP A 251 8.35 12.14 -10.11
N GLN A 252 7.72 11.16 -9.44
CA GLN A 252 7.02 11.42 -8.18
C GLN A 252 7.98 11.76 -7.05
N MET A 253 9.16 11.13 -6.99
CA MET A 253 10.20 11.47 -6.02
C MET A 253 10.74 12.89 -6.25
N LEU A 254 10.93 13.29 -7.50
CA LEU A 254 11.34 14.65 -7.87
C LEU A 254 10.26 15.68 -7.51
N GLU A 255 8.99 15.45 -7.89
CA GLU A 255 7.85 16.30 -7.55
C GLU A 255 7.74 16.54 -6.04
N GLN A 256 8.00 15.52 -5.24
CA GLN A 256 7.95 15.57 -3.78
C GLN A 256 9.27 16.00 -3.13
N LYS A 257 10.28 16.34 -3.94
CA LYS A 257 11.59 16.84 -3.50
C LYS A 257 12.42 15.84 -2.66
N TYR A 258 12.21 14.56 -2.87
CA TYR A 258 13.07 13.51 -2.31
C TYR A 258 14.41 13.40 -3.03
N ILE A 259 14.44 13.76 -4.32
CA ILE A 259 15.64 13.77 -5.17
C ILE A 259 15.76 15.09 -5.92
N THR A 260 16.97 15.40 -6.36
CA THR A 260 17.26 16.54 -7.24
C THR A 260 17.02 16.19 -8.71
N GLN A 261 16.94 17.22 -9.59
CA GLN A 261 16.84 17.00 -11.03
C GLN A 261 18.02 16.21 -11.58
N GLU A 262 19.24 16.48 -11.11
CA GLU A 262 20.44 15.75 -11.52
C GLU A 262 20.37 14.26 -11.15
N GLN A 263 19.93 13.94 -9.94
CA GLN A 263 19.74 12.56 -9.49
C GLN A 263 18.65 11.85 -10.31
N HIS A 264 17.54 12.54 -10.59
CA HIS A 264 16.46 12.04 -11.44
C HIS A 264 16.98 11.69 -12.83
N ASP A 265 17.64 12.66 -13.52
CA ASP A 265 18.09 12.48 -14.90
C ASP A 265 19.15 11.36 -15.01
N THR A 266 20.03 11.26 -14.01
CA THR A 266 21.01 10.17 -13.91
C THR A 266 20.32 8.81 -13.78
N ALA A 267 19.38 8.66 -12.85
CA ALA A 267 18.68 7.39 -12.62
C ALA A 267 17.76 6.99 -13.78
N VAL A 268 17.16 7.97 -14.48
CA VAL A 268 16.37 7.70 -15.70
C VAL A 268 17.24 7.19 -16.84
N ALA A 269 18.45 7.75 -16.99
CA ALA A 269 19.39 7.34 -18.05
C ALA A 269 20.09 6.00 -17.77
N GLU A 270 20.04 5.53 -16.54
CA GLU A 270 20.69 4.32 -16.11
C GLU A 270 19.97 3.06 -16.65
N GLU A 271 20.75 2.13 -17.21
CA GLU A 271 20.29 0.80 -17.59
C GLU A 271 20.45 -0.16 -16.42
N LEU A 272 19.37 -0.86 -16.07
CA LEU A 272 19.38 -1.85 -14.99
C LEU A 272 20.16 -3.09 -15.40
N VAL A 273 21.08 -3.52 -14.55
CA VAL A 273 21.80 -4.78 -14.71
C VAL A 273 21.13 -5.84 -13.85
N LEU A 274 20.38 -6.74 -14.49
CA LEU A 274 19.68 -7.80 -13.79
C LEU A 274 20.59 -9.02 -13.58
N HIS A 275 20.51 -9.58 -12.37
CA HIS A 275 21.22 -10.80 -12.02
C HIS A 275 20.50 -12.00 -12.65
N ASN A 276 21.22 -12.93 -13.25
CA ASN A 276 20.69 -14.15 -13.89
C ASN A 276 19.60 -13.94 -14.97
N ALA A 277 19.51 -12.75 -15.62
CA ALA A 277 18.56 -12.49 -16.69
C ALA A 277 18.72 -13.42 -17.91
N SER A 278 19.84 -14.14 -18.03
CA SER A 278 20.16 -15.03 -19.15
C SER A 278 19.67 -16.47 -19.01
N GLY A 279 18.92 -16.79 -17.94
CA GLY A 279 18.36 -18.15 -17.78
C GLY A 279 19.40 -19.25 -17.58
N GLU A 280 20.63 -18.91 -17.20
CA GLU A 280 21.56 -19.89 -16.67
C GLU A 280 21.10 -20.29 -15.27
N ALA A 281 20.16 -21.25 -15.24
CA ALA A 281 19.95 -22.03 -14.05
C ALA A 281 21.35 -22.52 -13.63
N SER A 282 21.82 -22.03 -12.48
CA SER A 282 23.02 -22.55 -11.86
C SER A 282 22.83 -24.07 -11.76
N GLY A 283 23.70 -24.81 -12.43
CA GLY A 283 23.62 -26.28 -12.53
C GLY A 283 23.85 -27.02 -11.19
N ASP A 284 23.28 -26.52 -10.12
CA ASP A 284 23.35 -27.09 -8.78
C ASP A 284 22.12 -27.93 -8.38
N GLU A 285 21.03 -27.94 -9.19
CA GLU A 285 19.83 -28.69 -8.81
C GLU A 285 20.01 -30.23 -8.87
N ASP A 286 20.95 -30.74 -9.69
CA ASP A 286 21.09 -32.20 -9.87
C ASP A 286 22.04 -32.89 -8.89
N TYR A 287 22.87 -32.16 -8.13
CA TYR A 287 23.88 -32.82 -7.28
C TYR A 287 23.32 -33.30 -5.94
N TYR A 288 22.21 -32.78 -5.46
CA TYR A 288 21.67 -33.05 -4.13
C TYR A 288 20.37 -33.89 -4.08
N SER A 289 19.77 -34.22 -5.21
CA SER A 289 18.58 -35.09 -5.26
C SER A 289 18.83 -36.49 -4.66
N TYR A 290 20.09 -36.90 -4.59
CA TYR A 290 20.46 -38.21 -4.03
C TYR A 290 20.35 -38.31 -2.51
N PHE A 291 20.29 -37.18 -1.80
CA PHE A 291 20.18 -37.16 -0.33
C PHE A 291 18.76 -36.99 0.19
N GLU A 292 17.79 -36.72 -0.68
CA GLU A 292 16.38 -36.55 -0.28
C GLU A 292 15.59 -37.85 -0.24
N ASP A 293 16.09 -38.93 -0.86
CA ASP A 293 15.41 -40.21 -1.01
C ASP A 293 15.92 -41.35 -0.09
N GLN A 294 16.67 -41.04 0.99
CA GLN A 294 17.10 -42.03 1.99
C GLN A 294 16.54 -41.70 3.38
#